data_cdb4f4f210fb43906d4e6c2f0e95631d
#
_entry.id   cdb4f4f210fb43906d4e6c2f0e95631d
#
_cell.length_a   1.000
_cell.length_b   1.000
_cell.length_c   1.000
_cell.angle_alpha   90.00
_cell.angle_beta   90.00
_cell.angle_gamma   90.00
#
_symmetry.space_group_name_H-M   'P 1'
#
loop_
_entity.id
_entity.type
_entity.pdbx_description
1 polymer ?
#
loop_
_entity_poly.entity_id
_entity_poly.type
_entity_poly.pdbx_seq_one_letter_code
_entity_poly.pdbx_strand_id
1 'polypeptide(L)'
;ESPLAGGPYGPYRQSERKESYRKYAEQLVDDGFAYYAFDTPEELEKMRHDFKTEQNTSPQYDNNIRKKMQNSLTLSVNETQKLLAEGTRHVIRIKMPEHETVSFTDMIRGEVSFDTSVVDDKVLLKADGMPTYHLAVVVDDYLMEISHAFRGEEWLPSAPVHILLWKYLFGLEKMPQWAHFPLILGPNGKLSKRDGAKYGFPVFAMNWID
;
A
#
# COMPACT_ATOMS: atom_id res chain seq x y z
N GLU A 1 -8.33 0.01 -23.19
CA GLU A 1 -9.35 -0.16 -22.16
C GLU A 1 -9.41 1.06 -21.25
N SER A 2 -10.59 1.47 -20.84
CA SER A 2 -10.76 2.64 -19.97
C SER A 2 -12.18 2.67 -19.36
N PRO A 3 -12.44 3.54 -18.34
CA PRO A 3 -13.79 3.73 -17.80
C PRO A 3 -14.83 4.20 -18.82
N LEU A 4 -14.39 4.80 -19.92
CA LEU A 4 -15.29 5.27 -21.00
C LEU A 4 -15.46 4.23 -22.11
N ALA A 5 -14.37 3.58 -22.50
CA ALA A 5 -14.39 2.60 -23.60
C ALA A 5 -14.82 1.20 -23.15
N GLY A 6 -14.81 0.92 -21.85
CA GLY A 6 -15.01 -0.42 -21.32
C GLY A 6 -13.86 -1.37 -21.63
N GLY A 7 -14.12 -2.67 -21.49
CA GLY A 7 -13.17 -3.75 -21.75
C GLY A 7 -13.50 -4.99 -20.90
N PRO A 8 -12.79 -6.12 -21.10
CA PRO A 8 -13.09 -7.39 -20.47
C PRO A 8 -12.79 -7.43 -18.94
N TYR A 9 -11.95 -6.51 -18.44
CA TYR A 9 -11.53 -6.48 -17.04
C TYR A 9 -12.21 -5.39 -16.20
N GLY A 10 -13.32 -4.81 -16.73
CA GLY A 10 -14.12 -3.80 -16.00
C GLY A 10 -14.73 -4.33 -14.69
N PRO A 11 -15.23 -3.41 -13.84
CA PRO A 11 -15.21 -1.96 -13.99
C PRO A 11 -13.81 -1.36 -13.79
N TYR A 12 -13.49 -0.24 -14.44
CA TYR A 12 -12.15 0.39 -14.39
C TYR A 12 -12.04 1.56 -13.40
N ARG A 13 -13.13 1.89 -12.71
CA ARG A 13 -13.11 2.89 -11.64
C ARG A 13 -12.95 2.19 -10.30
N GLN A 14 -11.97 2.63 -9.51
CA GLN A 14 -11.71 2.07 -8.18
C GLN A 14 -12.96 2.09 -7.27
N SER A 15 -13.77 3.16 -7.35
CA SER A 15 -15.00 3.28 -6.57
C SER A 15 -16.05 2.20 -6.89
N GLU A 16 -15.99 1.61 -8.07
CA GLU A 16 -16.92 0.55 -8.54
C GLU A 16 -16.43 -0.86 -8.20
N ARG A 17 -15.21 -1.00 -7.63
CA ARG A 17 -14.53 -2.27 -7.31
C ARG A 17 -14.44 -2.56 -5.81
N LYS A 18 -15.19 -1.83 -4.99
CA LYS A 18 -15.12 -1.85 -3.52
C LYS A 18 -15.21 -3.26 -2.92
N GLU A 19 -16.15 -4.06 -3.43
CA GLU A 19 -16.37 -5.44 -2.97
C GLU A 19 -15.18 -6.35 -3.25
N SER A 20 -14.50 -6.17 -4.38
CA SER A 20 -13.30 -6.95 -4.70
C SER A 20 -12.19 -6.68 -3.70
N TYR A 21 -11.93 -5.42 -3.36
CA TYR A 21 -10.90 -5.07 -2.39
C TYR A 21 -11.21 -5.59 -0.98
N ARG A 22 -12.47 -5.49 -0.57
CA ARG A 22 -12.93 -6.04 0.71
C ARG A 22 -12.66 -7.54 0.78
N LYS A 23 -13.09 -8.29 -0.24
CA LYS A 23 -12.88 -9.74 -0.32
C LYS A 23 -11.42 -10.13 -0.08
N TYR A 24 -10.48 -9.49 -0.79
CA TYR A 24 -9.06 -9.82 -0.66
C TYR A 24 -8.46 -9.33 0.66
N ALA A 25 -8.93 -8.21 1.22
CA ALA A 25 -8.50 -7.74 2.53
C ALA A 25 -8.95 -8.71 3.63
N GLU A 26 -10.19 -9.19 3.59
CA GLU A 26 -10.73 -10.17 4.54
C GLU A 26 -10.04 -11.53 4.38
N GLN A 27 -9.78 -11.98 3.15
CA GLN A 27 -8.96 -13.18 2.92
C GLN A 27 -7.59 -13.10 3.60
N LEU A 28 -6.89 -11.97 3.50
CA LEU A 28 -5.61 -11.78 4.18
C LEU A 28 -5.73 -11.86 5.71
N VAL A 29 -6.86 -11.42 6.28
CA VAL A 29 -7.13 -11.56 7.72
C VAL A 29 -7.36 -13.03 8.08
N ASP A 30 -8.18 -13.73 7.32
CA ASP A 30 -8.50 -15.14 7.55
C ASP A 30 -7.25 -16.03 7.43
N ASP A 31 -6.35 -15.71 6.50
CA ASP A 31 -5.07 -16.38 6.29
C ASP A 31 -3.98 -15.96 7.31
N GLY A 32 -4.26 -14.99 8.18
CA GLY A 32 -3.35 -14.51 9.23
C GLY A 32 -2.24 -13.55 8.76
N PHE A 33 -2.34 -13.01 7.54
CA PHE A 33 -1.41 -12.06 6.94
C PHE A 33 -1.83 -10.59 7.10
N ALA A 34 -3.04 -10.35 7.60
CA ALA A 34 -3.55 -9.03 7.96
C ALA A 34 -4.35 -9.10 9.26
N TYR A 35 -4.78 -7.96 9.77
CA TYR A 35 -5.54 -7.88 11.01
C TYR A 35 -6.42 -6.63 11.07
N TYR A 36 -7.49 -6.67 11.86
CA TYR A 36 -8.33 -5.51 12.16
C TYR A 36 -7.65 -4.63 13.20
N ALA A 37 -7.59 -3.32 12.95
CA ALA A 37 -7.09 -2.33 13.90
C ALA A 37 -8.20 -1.31 14.20
N PHE A 38 -8.48 -1.12 15.50
CA PHE A 38 -9.60 -0.33 16.00
C PHE A 38 -9.19 1.03 16.55
N ASP A 39 -7.91 1.35 16.51
CA ASP A 39 -7.36 2.61 17.04
C ASP A 39 -8.01 3.83 16.38
N THR A 40 -8.39 4.80 17.19
CA THR A 40 -8.91 6.08 16.73
C THR A 40 -7.80 6.99 16.20
N PRO A 41 -8.12 8.05 15.44
CA PRO A 41 -7.15 9.05 15.04
C PRO A 41 -6.40 9.68 16.22
N GLU A 42 -7.08 9.92 17.32
CA GLU A 42 -6.54 10.50 18.55
C GLU A 42 -5.53 9.55 19.23
N GLU A 43 -5.84 8.25 19.27
CA GLU A 43 -4.95 7.22 19.80
C GLU A 43 -3.70 7.05 18.91
N LEU A 44 -3.87 7.14 17.60
CA LEU A 44 -2.74 7.13 16.65
C LEU A 44 -1.84 8.38 16.81
N GLU A 45 -2.43 9.56 17.07
CA GLU A 45 -1.70 10.78 17.34
C GLU A 45 -0.91 10.66 18.66
N LYS A 46 -1.58 10.16 19.71
CA LYS A 46 -0.95 9.87 21.00
C LYS A 46 0.20 8.89 20.84
N MET A 47 0.00 7.82 20.10
CA MET A 47 1.06 6.83 19.79
C MET A 47 2.28 7.50 19.16
N ARG A 48 2.09 8.36 18.14
CA ARG A 48 3.20 9.08 17.50
C ARG A 48 3.94 9.99 18.47
N HIS A 49 3.23 10.60 19.40
CA HIS A 49 3.82 11.44 20.43
C HIS A 49 4.62 10.60 21.45
N ASP A 50 4.00 9.54 21.99
CA ASP A 50 4.54 8.75 23.11
C ASP A 50 5.76 7.89 22.70
N PHE A 51 5.82 7.45 21.42
CA PHE A 51 6.93 6.65 20.88
C PHE A 51 7.98 7.47 20.13
N LYS A 52 7.86 8.80 20.14
CA LYS A 52 8.84 9.67 19.53
C LYS A 52 10.14 9.68 20.36
N THR A 53 11.27 9.50 19.68
CA THR A 53 12.61 9.58 20.26
C THR A 53 13.50 10.47 19.40
N GLU A 54 14.71 10.78 19.89
CA GLU A 54 15.71 11.51 19.08
C GLU A 54 16.12 10.74 17.82
N GLN A 55 16.19 9.40 17.90
CA GLN A 55 16.53 8.53 16.79
C GLN A 55 15.34 8.23 15.86
N ASN A 56 14.10 8.28 16.40
CA ASN A 56 12.87 8.06 15.64
C ASN A 56 11.89 9.22 15.88
N THR A 57 12.00 10.24 15.04
CA THR A 57 11.16 11.45 15.13
C THR A 57 9.75 11.26 14.57
N SER A 58 9.51 10.16 13.85
CA SER A 58 8.21 9.84 13.22
C SER A 58 7.91 8.35 13.37
N PRO A 59 7.56 7.87 14.59
CA PRO A 59 7.26 6.46 14.81
C PRO A 59 6.09 6.01 13.94
N GLN A 60 6.26 4.84 13.34
CA GLN A 60 5.30 4.22 12.44
C GLN A 60 4.61 3.04 13.16
N TYR A 61 3.44 2.64 12.67
CA TYR A 61 2.70 1.49 13.20
C TYR A 61 3.38 0.19 12.75
N ASP A 62 4.51 -0.13 13.38
CA ASP A 62 5.35 -1.28 13.09
C ASP A 62 5.03 -2.51 13.96
N ASN A 63 5.82 -3.56 13.83
CA ASN A 63 5.69 -4.81 14.58
C ASN A 63 5.80 -4.65 16.10
N ASN A 64 6.50 -3.63 16.60
CA ASN A 64 6.63 -3.35 18.04
C ASN A 64 5.43 -2.56 18.54
N ILE A 65 4.99 -1.58 17.76
CA ILE A 65 3.86 -0.71 18.11
C ILE A 65 2.54 -1.48 18.05
N ARG A 66 2.30 -2.33 17.03
CA ARG A 66 1.07 -3.13 16.94
C ARG A 66 0.78 -3.97 18.19
N LYS A 67 1.83 -4.42 18.91
CA LYS A 67 1.71 -5.20 20.16
C LYS A 67 1.17 -4.37 21.34
N LYS A 68 1.09 -3.04 21.20
CA LYS A 68 0.67 -2.07 22.23
C LYS A 68 -0.60 -1.32 21.85
N MET A 69 -1.15 -1.58 20.68
CA MET A 69 -2.30 -0.89 20.10
C MET A 69 -3.54 -1.79 20.11
N GLN A 70 -4.73 -1.20 19.92
CA GLN A 70 -6.00 -1.93 19.94
C GLN A 70 -6.29 -2.59 18.59
N ASN A 71 -6.01 -3.87 18.50
CA ASN A 71 -6.20 -4.62 17.26
C ASN A 71 -6.51 -6.11 17.52
N SER A 72 -6.91 -6.85 16.49
CA SER A 72 -7.29 -8.25 16.61
C SER A 72 -6.14 -9.21 16.95
N LEU A 73 -4.88 -8.74 17.01
CA LEU A 73 -3.75 -9.52 17.50
C LEU A 73 -3.52 -9.35 19.01
N THR A 74 -4.05 -8.27 19.61
CA THR A 74 -3.93 -7.94 21.03
C THR A 74 -5.22 -8.17 21.82
N LEU A 75 -6.37 -8.15 21.15
CA LEU A 75 -7.67 -8.47 21.70
C LEU A 75 -7.95 -9.97 21.63
N SER A 76 -8.82 -10.47 22.48
CA SER A 76 -9.36 -11.82 22.34
C SER A 76 -10.27 -11.95 21.11
N VAL A 77 -10.46 -13.16 20.63
CA VAL A 77 -11.37 -13.45 19.51
C VAL A 77 -12.79 -12.93 19.78
N ASN A 78 -13.28 -13.15 21.02
CA ASN A 78 -14.63 -12.70 21.40
C ASN A 78 -14.77 -11.17 21.41
N GLU A 79 -13.76 -10.45 21.91
CA GLU A 79 -13.75 -8.98 21.91
C GLU A 79 -13.69 -8.45 20.46
N THR A 80 -12.83 -9.01 19.62
CA THR A 80 -12.75 -8.66 18.21
C THR A 80 -14.09 -8.86 17.50
N GLN A 81 -14.71 -10.03 17.67
CA GLN A 81 -16.00 -10.33 17.05
C GLN A 81 -17.11 -9.38 17.55
N LYS A 82 -17.11 -9.05 18.86
CA LYS A 82 -18.04 -8.08 19.42
C LYS A 82 -17.90 -6.72 18.78
N LEU A 83 -16.67 -6.18 18.69
CA LEU A 83 -16.41 -4.88 18.07
C LEU A 83 -16.85 -4.85 16.60
N LEU A 84 -16.59 -5.90 15.85
CA LEU A 84 -17.01 -6.03 14.45
C LEU A 84 -18.55 -6.08 14.33
N ALA A 85 -19.21 -6.87 15.18
CA ALA A 85 -20.67 -6.98 15.20
C ALA A 85 -21.38 -5.68 15.59
N GLU A 86 -20.79 -4.88 16.48
CA GLU A 86 -21.26 -3.55 16.87
C GLU A 86 -20.99 -2.46 15.79
N GLY A 87 -20.31 -2.83 14.68
CA GLY A 87 -19.95 -1.89 13.62
C GLY A 87 -18.87 -0.88 14.02
N THR A 88 -18.06 -1.20 15.03
CA THR A 88 -16.98 -0.33 15.47
C THR A 88 -16.04 0.02 14.30
N ARG A 89 -15.72 1.30 14.16
CA ARG A 89 -14.85 1.80 13.11
C ARG A 89 -13.48 1.13 13.21
N HIS A 90 -13.03 0.55 12.12
CA HIS A 90 -11.76 -0.15 12.04
C HIS A 90 -11.13 -0.03 10.65
N VAL A 91 -9.87 -0.39 10.56
CA VAL A 91 -9.13 -0.55 9.31
C VAL A 91 -8.55 -1.96 9.26
N ILE A 92 -8.20 -2.45 8.07
CA ILE A 92 -7.39 -3.67 7.93
C ILE A 92 -5.96 -3.25 7.61
N ARG A 93 -5.00 -3.77 8.38
CA ARG A 93 -3.57 -3.57 8.17
C ARG A 93 -2.89 -4.86 7.76
N ILE A 94 -1.90 -4.77 6.86
CA ILE A 94 -0.99 -5.89 6.63
C ILE A 94 -0.22 -6.18 7.91
N LYS A 95 0.03 -7.46 8.17
CA LYS A 95 0.91 -7.90 9.25
C LYS A 95 2.30 -8.13 8.67
N MET A 96 3.15 -7.11 8.71
CA MET A 96 4.53 -7.23 8.23
C MET A 96 5.31 -8.27 9.05
N PRO A 97 6.07 -9.18 8.40
CA PRO A 97 6.99 -10.08 9.09
C PRO A 97 8.05 -9.30 9.87
N GLU A 98 8.48 -9.86 11.01
CA GLU A 98 9.44 -9.16 11.89
C GLU A 98 10.88 -9.18 11.33
N HIS A 99 11.26 -10.25 10.67
CA HIS A 99 12.62 -10.47 10.15
C HIS A 99 12.56 -11.34 8.89
N GLU A 100 12.16 -10.77 7.80
CA GLU A 100 12.16 -11.42 6.48
C GLU A 100 12.85 -10.51 5.47
N THR A 101 13.63 -11.07 4.59
CA THR A 101 14.14 -10.35 3.41
C THR A 101 13.25 -10.65 2.23
N VAL A 102 12.69 -9.64 1.62
CA VAL A 102 11.96 -9.76 0.35
C VAL A 102 12.79 -9.18 -0.78
N SER A 103 12.84 -9.88 -1.89
CA SER A 103 13.64 -9.49 -3.06
C SER A 103 12.83 -9.63 -4.34
N PHE A 104 13.18 -8.84 -5.34
CA PHE A 104 12.67 -8.95 -6.69
C PHE A 104 13.69 -8.43 -7.69
N THR A 105 13.54 -8.82 -8.95
CA THR A 105 14.34 -8.28 -10.06
C THR A 105 13.59 -7.15 -10.74
N ASP A 106 14.11 -5.93 -10.61
CA ASP A 106 13.60 -4.77 -11.34
C ASP A 106 14.23 -4.69 -12.72
N MET A 107 13.44 -4.40 -13.77
CA MET A 107 13.91 -4.36 -15.16
C MET A 107 14.99 -3.31 -15.43
N ILE A 108 15.06 -2.27 -14.59
CA ILE A 108 16.01 -1.14 -14.73
C ILE A 108 17.13 -1.26 -13.71
N ARG A 109 16.80 -1.65 -12.46
CA ARG A 109 17.70 -1.60 -11.30
C ARG A 109 18.37 -2.95 -10.99
N GLY A 110 17.93 -4.04 -11.62
CA GLY A 110 18.39 -5.39 -11.31
C GLY A 110 17.82 -5.88 -9.97
N GLU A 111 18.60 -6.65 -9.23
CA GLU A 111 18.19 -7.21 -7.94
C GLU A 111 18.03 -6.13 -6.88
N VAL A 112 16.85 -6.09 -6.26
CA VAL A 112 16.50 -5.18 -5.16
C VAL A 112 16.00 -5.99 -3.98
N SER A 113 16.52 -5.71 -2.78
CA SER A 113 16.19 -6.41 -1.55
C SER A 113 15.81 -5.44 -0.44
N PHE A 114 14.88 -5.86 0.42
CA PHE A 114 14.43 -5.10 1.58
C PHE A 114 14.34 -5.99 2.81
N ASP A 115 14.70 -5.43 3.96
CA ASP A 115 14.40 -6.01 5.27
C ASP A 115 13.00 -5.54 5.70
N THR A 116 12.12 -6.47 6.02
CA THR A 116 10.74 -6.17 6.43
C THR A 116 10.67 -5.52 7.81
N SER A 117 11.70 -5.64 8.63
CA SER A 117 11.74 -5.07 9.99
C SER A 117 11.66 -3.54 10.02
N VAL A 118 12.03 -2.87 8.92
CA VAL A 118 11.98 -1.41 8.79
C VAL A 118 10.70 -0.89 8.13
N VAL A 119 9.76 -1.80 7.80
CA VAL A 119 8.52 -1.46 7.11
C VAL A 119 7.34 -1.54 8.10
N ASP A 120 6.55 -0.49 8.16
CA ASP A 120 5.37 -0.44 9.02
C ASP A 120 4.18 -1.26 8.44
N ASP A 121 3.26 -1.62 9.32
CA ASP A 121 2.02 -2.32 8.97
C ASP A 121 1.06 -1.36 8.25
N LYS A 122 1.20 -1.26 6.94
CA LYS A 122 0.38 -0.34 6.12
C LYS A 122 -1.11 -0.68 6.21
N VAL A 123 -1.94 0.34 6.21
CA VAL A 123 -3.38 0.17 6.04
C VAL A 123 -3.63 -0.34 4.62
N LEU A 124 -4.37 -1.42 4.50
CA LEU A 124 -4.82 -2.02 3.25
C LEU A 124 -6.23 -1.57 2.88
N LEU A 125 -7.17 -1.68 3.84
CA LEU A 125 -8.55 -1.26 3.69
C LEU A 125 -8.89 -0.21 4.76
N LYS A 126 -9.43 0.92 4.32
CA LYS A 126 -9.85 2.03 5.19
C LYS A 126 -11.22 1.75 5.80
N ALA A 127 -11.56 2.50 6.86
CA ALA A 127 -12.84 2.37 7.56
C ALA A 127 -14.08 2.69 6.70
N ASP A 128 -13.91 3.43 5.60
CA ASP A 128 -14.96 3.69 4.61
C ASP A 128 -15.13 2.54 3.60
N GLY A 129 -14.36 1.46 3.75
CA GLY A 129 -14.31 0.29 2.88
C GLY A 129 -13.57 0.53 1.56
N MET A 130 -12.90 1.68 1.39
CA MET A 130 -12.04 1.93 0.25
C MET A 130 -10.62 1.41 0.51
N PRO A 131 -9.94 0.82 -0.48
CA PRO A 131 -8.58 0.38 -0.33
C PRO A 131 -7.63 1.58 -0.23
N THR A 132 -6.45 1.34 0.32
CA THR A 132 -5.30 2.19 0.05
C THR A 132 -4.68 1.78 -1.28
N TYR A 133 -3.73 2.58 -1.76
CA TYR A 133 -2.96 2.28 -2.97
C TYR A 133 -2.30 0.89 -2.90
N HIS A 134 -1.81 0.48 -1.73
CA HIS A 134 -1.10 -0.79 -1.58
C HIS A 134 -1.94 -2.01 -1.94
N LEU A 135 -3.17 -2.08 -1.45
CA LEU A 135 -4.08 -3.19 -1.78
C LEU A 135 -4.63 -3.04 -3.19
N ALA A 136 -5.06 -1.82 -3.55
CA ALA A 136 -5.71 -1.57 -4.83
C ALA A 136 -4.83 -1.96 -6.00
N VAL A 137 -3.55 -1.54 -6.00
CA VAL A 137 -2.64 -1.80 -7.13
C VAL A 137 -2.39 -3.29 -7.34
N VAL A 138 -2.24 -4.06 -6.26
CA VAL A 138 -1.97 -5.52 -6.37
C VAL A 138 -3.21 -6.26 -6.85
N VAL A 139 -4.38 -5.93 -6.31
CA VAL A 139 -5.66 -6.55 -6.71
C VAL A 139 -6.02 -6.19 -8.15
N ASP A 140 -5.84 -4.92 -8.52
CA ASP A 140 -6.17 -4.46 -9.87
C ASP A 140 -5.19 -5.01 -10.92
N ASP A 141 -3.90 -5.00 -10.64
CA ASP A 141 -2.88 -5.59 -11.50
C ASP A 141 -3.16 -7.08 -11.76
N TYR A 142 -3.58 -7.82 -10.72
CA TYR A 142 -3.96 -9.23 -10.86
C TYR A 142 -5.23 -9.41 -11.70
N LEU A 143 -6.31 -8.72 -11.33
CA LEU A 143 -7.62 -8.88 -11.99
C LEU A 143 -7.67 -8.33 -13.41
N MET A 144 -6.77 -7.40 -13.74
CA MET A 144 -6.62 -6.83 -15.08
C MET A 144 -5.50 -7.50 -15.90
N GLU A 145 -4.89 -8.56 -15.37
CA GLU A 145 -3.83 -9.32 -16.03
C GLU A 145 -2.66 -8.45 -16.50
N ILE A 146 -2.25 -7.50 -15.64
CA ILE A 146 -1.14 -6.61 -15.94
C ILE A 146 0.18 -7.40 -15.98
N SER A 147 0.87 -7.36 -17.11
CA SER A 147 2.12 -8.05 -17.30
C SER A 147 3.35 -7.23 -16.89
N HIS A 148 3.28 -5.91 -16.98
CA HIS A 148 4.37 -4.98 -16.67
C HIS A 148 3.84 -3.75 -15.94
N ALA A 149 4.45 -3.39 -14.81
CA ALA A 149 4.09 -2.20 -14.04
C ALA A 149 5.27 -1.23 -13.96
N PHE A 150 5.08 -0.03 -14.51
CA PHE A 150 6.07 1.04 -14.57
C PHE A 150 5.77 2.10 -13.52
N ARG A 151 6.75 2.44 -12.69
CA ARG A 151 6.60 3.38 -11.55
C ARG A 151 7.80 4.31 -11.44
N GLY A 152 7.65 5.44 -10.77
CA GLY A 152 8.78 6.24 -10.33
C GLY A 152 9.50 5.58 -9.15
N GLU A 153 10.80 5.82 -9.02
CA GLU A 153 11.62 5.23 -7.94
C GLU A 153 11.15 5.58 -6.54
N GLU A 154 10.38 6.65 -6.37
CA GLU A 154 9.75 7.03 -5.10
C GLU A 154 8.81 5.96 -4.53
N TRP A 155 8.39 5.00 -5.35
CA TRP A 155 7.53 3.88 -4.96
C TRP A 155 8.30 2.63 -4.53
N LEU A 156 9.63 2.60 -4.71
CA LEU A 156 10.48 1.49 -4.25
C LEU A 156 10.29 1.14 -2.76
N PRO A 157 10.17 2.12 -1.83
CA PRO A 157 9.92 1.80 -0.41
C PRO A 157 8.59 1.07 -0.16
N SER A 158 7.67 1.07 -1.11
CA SER A 158 6.40 0.33 -1.03
C SER A 158 6.51 -1.10 -1.56
N ALA A 159 7.58 -1.43 -2.28
CA ALA A 159 7.76 -2.74 -2.91
C ALA A 159 7.66 -3.91 -1.93
N PRO A 160 8.22 -3.86 -0.70
CA PRO A 160 8.08 -4.97 0.25
C PRO A 160 6.64 -5.33 0.57
N VAL A 161 5.79 -4.33 0.76
CA VAL A 161 4.35 -4.53 1.02
C VAL A 161 3.68 -5.18 -0.18
N HIS A 162 3.98 -4.70 -1.39
CA HIS A 162 3.36 -5.24 -2.62
C HIS A 162 3.83 -6.66 -2.91
N ILE A 163 5.12 -6.98 -2.72
CA ILE A 163 5.65 -8.34 -2.90
C ILE A 163 4.96 -9.32 -1.95
N LEU A 164 4.81 -8.93 -0.67
CA LEU A 164 4.12 -9.76 0.32
C LEU A 164 2.64 -9.94 -0.03
N LEU A 165 1.94 -8.90 -0.51
CA LEU A 165 0.57 -9.02 -0.98
C LEU A 165 0.45 -9.97 -2.18
N TRP A 166 1.36 -9.90 -3.15
CA TRP A 166 1.42 -10.88 -4.24
C TRP A 166 1.66 -12.30 -3.73
N LYS A 167 2.65 -12.48 -2.85
CA LYS A 167 2.99 -13.77 -2.23
C LYS A 167 1.78 -14.41 -1.53
N TYR A 168 1.04 -13.62 -0.77
CA TYR A 168 -0.05 -14.10 0.08
C TYR A 168 -1.38 -14.31 -0.68
N LEU A 169 -1.67 -13.51 -1.68
CA LEU A 169 -2.96 -13.57 -2.38
C LEU A 169 -2.91 -14.42 -3.64
N PHE A 170 -1.84 -14.32 -4.43
CA PHE A 170 -1.87 -14.81 -5.80
C PHE A 170 -0.67 -15.70 -6.19
N GLY A 171 0.42 -15.64 -5.44
CA GLY A 171 1.71 -16.25 -5.77
C GLY A 171 2.62 -15.30 -6.56
N LEU A 172 3.93 -15.40 -6.29
CA LEU A 172 4.92 -14.52 -6.91
C LEU A 172 5.10 -14.75 -8.41
N GLU A 173 4.75 -15.93 -8.89
CA GLU A 173 4.80 -16.28 -10.32
C GLU A 173 3.77 -15.54 -11.17
N LYS A 174 2.75 -14.94 -10.54
CA LYS A 174 1.74 -14.10 -11.19
C LYS A 174 2.01 -12.60 -11.08
N MET A 175 3.07 -12.24 -10.36
CA MET A 175 3.44 -10.84 -10.18
C MET A 175 3.92 -10.25 -11.52
N PRO A 176 3.46 -9.04 -11.91
CA PRO A 176 3.96 -8.38 -13.12
C PRO A 176 5.47 -8.08 -13.01
N GLN A 177 6.12 -7.94 -14.14
CA GLN A 177 7.47 -7.41 -14.17
C GLN A 177 7.45 -5.93 -13.80
N TRP A 178 8.36 -5.49 -12.93
CA TRP A 178 8.43 -4.12 -12.48
C TRP A 178 9.62 -3.37 -13.05
N ALA A 179 9.39 -2.10 -13.36
CA ALA A 179 10.44 -1.16 -13.73
C ALA A 179 10.26 0.15 -12.96
N HIS A 180 11.27 0.53 -12.16
CA HIS A 180 11.26 1.77 -11.42
C HIS A 180 12.19 2.80 -12.07
N PHE A 181 11.55 3.79 -12.72
CA PHE A 181 12.26 4.86 -13.41
C PHE A 181 12.88 5.86 -12.42
N PRO A 182 14.06 6.39 -12.74
CA PRO A 182 14.69 7.44 -11.95
C PRO A 182 13.83 8.72 -11.95
N LEU A 183 14.02 9.54 -10.91
CA LEU A 183 13.40 10.85 -10.84
C LEU A 183 13.97 11.76 -11.92
N ILE A 184 13.11 12.56 -12.53
CA ILE A 184 13.55 13.69 -13.35
C ILE A 184 13.99 14.80 -12.39
N LEU A 185 15.24 15.18 -12.50
CA LEU A 185 15.85 16.19 -11.64
C LEU A 185 15.89 17.54 -12.35
N GLY A 186 15.52 18.59 -11.65
CA GLY A 186 15.78 19.96 -11.99
C GLY A 186 17.02 20.49 -11.24
N PRO A 187 17.38 21.77 -11.43
CA PRO A 187 18.55 22.37 -10.77
C PRO A 187 18.53 22.28 -9.23
N ASN A 188 17.35 22.18 -8.62
CA ASN A 188 17.16 22.19 -7.17
C ASN A 188 16.62 20.86 -6.62
N GLY A 189 16.79 19.73 -7.33
CA GLY A 189 16.32 18.42 -6.93
C GLY A 189 15.16 17.90 -7.77
N LYS A 190 14.26 17.07 -7.18
CA LYS A 190 13.14 16.46 -7.90
C LYS A 190 12.26 17.49 -8.59
N LEU A 191 12.08 17.33 -9.90
CA LEU A 191 11.20 18.17 -10.70
C LEU A 191 9.74 17.94 -10.30
N SER A 192 8.99 19.01 -10.08
CA SER A 192 7.58 18.96 -9.73
C SER A 192 6.70 19.64 -10.76
N LYS A 193 5.39 19.37 -10.75
CA LYS A 193 4.44 20.07 -11.64
C LYS A 193 4.47 21.59 -11.48
N ARG A 194 4.82 22.10 -10.29
CA ARG A 194 4.96 23.54 -10.01
C ARG A 194 6.13 24.19 -10.72
N ASP A 195 7.11 23.38 -11.12
CA ASP A 195 8.30 23.85 -11.80
C ASP A 195 8.07 24.07 -13.32
N GLY A 196 6.96 23.55 -13.87
CA GLY A 196 6.62 23.67 -15.29
C GLY A 196 6.62 25.12 -15.78
N ALA A 197 5.93 26.01 -15.08
CA ALA A 197 5.89 27.43 -15.40
C ALA A 197 7.26 28.10 -15.25
N LYS A 198 8.07 27.68 -14.27
CA LYS A 198 9.38 28.25 -13.97
C LYS A 198 10.44 27.84 -14.97
N TYR A 199 10.42 26.63 -15.45
CA TYR A 199 11.43 26.07 -16.35
C TYR A 199 10.94 25.88 -17.79
N GLY A 200 9.70 26.27 -18.09
CA GLY A 200 9.15 26.25 -19.44
C GLY A 200 8.94 24.87 -20.05
N PHE A 201 8.69 23.83 -19.22
CA PHE A 201 8.34 22.50 -19.73
C PHE A 201 6.85 22.22 -19.58
N PRO A 202 6.22 21.49 -20.52
CA PRO A 202 4.81 21.16 -20.44
C PRO A 202 4.51 20.19 -19.31
N VAL A 203 3.44 20.47 -18.54
CA VAL A 203 3.02 19.68 -17.36
C VAL A 203 1.91 18.69 -17.71
N PHE A 204 1.18 18.94 -18.78
CA PHE A 204 0.07 18.12 -19.25
C PHE A 204 0.30 17.65 -20.68
N ALA A 205 -0.14 16.43 -21.00
CA ALA A 205 0.00 15.84 -22.33
C ALA A 205 -0.58 16.75 -23.46
N MET A 206 -1.65 17.50 -23.17
CA MET A 206 -2.23 18.44 -24.10
C MET A 206 -1.28 19.57 -24.55
N ASN A 207 -0.26 19.87 -23.74
CA ASN A 207 0.75 20.90 -24.07
C ASN A 207 1.86 20.36 -24.99
N TRP A 208 1.78 19.07 -25.39
CA TRP A 208 2.76 18.40 -26.26
C TRP A 208 2.23 18.22 -27.69
N ILE A 209 1.02 18.68 -27.99
CA ILE A 209 0.31 18.42 -29.25
C ILE A 209 0.38 19.61 -30.22
N ASP A 210 1.12 20.66 -29.91
CA ASP A 210 1.32 21.81 -30.79
C ASP A 210 2.55 21.66 -31.67
#